data_2adecbb228967f92ca5ffce51b9e9b61
#
_entry.id   2adecbb228967f92ca5ffce51b9e9b61
#
_cell.length_a   1.000
_cell.length_b   1.000
_cell.length_c   1.000
_cell.angle_alpha   90.00
_cell.angle_beta   90.00
_cell.angle_gamma   90.00
#
_symmetry.space_group_name_H-M   'P 1'
#
loop_
_entity.id
_entity.type
_entity.pdbx_description
1 polymer ?
#
loop_
_entity_poly.entity_id
_entity_poly.type
_entity_poly.pdbx_seq_one_letter_code
_entity_poly.pdbx_strand_id
1 'polypeptide(L)'
;TQSEDSMPKINTISEYEEYSQTIMGSVMIPDTTWPVAFKFDQPQNVTVRADSTDNMSSVGKAAEDILNTGIQNEKNKSNFKYKAEDIMEKVKNLQKLSESTNQQLIWIASISLLVGGIGVMNIMLVSVTERTSEIGPKKAIGARKSVILGQFLTEAAVLTSLGGLIGVLVGIILAEIISKLSTTPVAISAPAAVGGVVFSMIIGIIFGLLPSYKAANLDPIEALRHE
;
A
#
# COMPACT_ATOMS: atom_id res chain seq x y z
N THR A 1 22.33 -18.17 37.32
CA THR A 1 21.28 -18.80 38.14
C THR A 1 20.03 -17.95 38.05
N GLN A 2 19.19 -18.24 37.06
CA GLN A 2 17.81 -17.75 37.09
C GLN A 2 17.12 -18.49 38.23
N SER A 3 16.49 -17.74 39.13
CA SER A 3 15.68 -18.29 40.20
C SER A 3 14.56 -19.16 39.63
N GLU A 4 14.24 -20.28 40.27
CA GLU A 4 13.16 -21.21 39.90
C GLU A 4 11.78 -20.53 39.73
N ASP A 5 11.62 -19.29 40.21
CA ASP A 5 10.40 -18.49 40.07
C ASP A 5 10.16 -17.85 38.70
N SER A 6 11.09 -17.96 37.75
CA SER A 6 10.95 -17.33 36.44
C SER A 6 10.50 -18.28 35.31
N MET A 7 10.22 -19.54 35.61
CA MET A 7 9.69 -20.46 34.59
C MET A 7 8.19 -20.24 34.41
N PRO A 8 7.71 -20.01 33.19
CA PRO A 8 6.30 -19.91 32.91
C PRO A 8 5.59 -21.21 33.30
N LYS A 9 4.48 -21.12 34.02
CA LYS A 9 3.65 -22.29 34.36
C LYS A 9 2.95 -22.74 33.08
N ILE A 10 3.41 -23.82 32.48
CA ILE A 10 2.84 -24.43 31.31
C ILE A 10 1.68 -25.34 31.76
N ASN A 11 0.45 -25.00 31.37
CA ASN A 11 -0.76 -25.72 31.80
C ASN A 11 -1.41 -26.52 30.66
N THR A 12 -1.00 -26.27 29.39
CA THR A 12 -1.59 -26.92 28.20
C THR A 12 -0.51 -27.52 27.29
N ILE A 13 -0.88 -28.53 26.51
CA ILE A 13 0.02 -29.17 25.53
C ILE A 13 0.46 -28.18 24.46
N SER A 14 -0.44 -27.28 24.02
CA SER A 14 -0.13 -26.24 23.05
C SER A 14 0.89 -25.22 23.56
N GLU A 15 0.80 -24.82 24.82
CA GLU A 15 1.80 -23.97 25.47
C GLU A 15 3.14 -24.67 25.61
N TYR A 16 3.15 -25.99 25.85
CA TYR A 16 4.37 -26.78 25.89
C TYR A 16 5.02 -26.89 24.51
N GLU A 17 4.25 -27.08 23.44
CA GLU A 17 4.77 -27.13 22.07
C GLU A 17 5.35 -25.79 21.65
N GLU A 18 4.67 -24.68 21.91
CA GLU A 18 5.16 -23.33 21.63
C GLU A 18 6.44 -23.02 22.43
N TYR A 19 6.45 -23.34 23.71
CA TYR A 19 7.62 -23.16 24.58
C TYR A 19 8.80 -24.05 24.13
N SER A 20 8.53 -25.30 23.77
CA SER A 20 9.55 -26.26 23.32
C SER A 20 10.16 -25.84 21.99
N GLN A 21 9.40 -25.28 21.05
CA GLN A 21 9.92 -24.75 19.78
C GLN A 21 10.83 -23.53 20.00
N THR A 22 10.54 -22.74 21.02
CA THR A 22 11.35 -21.55 21.35
C THR A 22 12.66 -21.92 22.06
N ILE A 23 12.70 -23.02 22.79
CA ILE A 23 13.87 -23.43 23.62
C ILE A 23 14.59 -24.66 23.09
N MET A 24 13.96 -25.50 22.27
CA MET A 24 14.63 -26.66 21.68
C MET A 24 15.80 -26.23 20.79
N GLY A 25 16.99 -26.41 21.29
CA GLY A 25 18.25 -26.06 20.63
C GLY A 25 19.04 -24.94 21.29
N SER A 26 18.50 -24.31 22.37
CA SER A 26 19.24 -23.30 23.13
C SER A 26 19.82 -23.93 24.40
N VAL A 27 21.11 -24.07 24.43
CA VAL A 27 21.84 -24.49 25.65
C VAL A 27 22.42 -23.24 26.29
N MET A 28 21.96 -22.90 27.49
CA MET A 28 22.58 -21.84 28.27
C MET A 28 23.77 -22.37 29.04
N ILE A 29 24.95 -21.87 28.73
CA ILE A 29 26.18 -22.18 29.43
C ILE A 29 26.73 -20.91 30.07
N PRO A 30 27.39 -21.00 31.25
CA PRO A 30 28.08 -19.86 31.82
C PRO A 30 29.13 -19.31 30.85
N ASP A 31 29.27 -18.01 30.80
CA ASP A 31 30.23 -17.29 29.96
C ASP A 31 31.65 -17.80 30.13
N THR A 32 32.03 -18.12 31.35
CA THR A 32 33.34 -18.71 31.70
C THR A 32 33.60 -20.13 31.13
N THR A 33 32.54 -20.89 30.80
CA THR A 33 32.63 -22.22 30.22
C THR A 33 32.59 -22.21 28.69
N TRP A 34 32.26 -21.13 28.08
CA TRP A 34 32.20 -20.99 26.63
C TRP A 34 33.51 -21.35 25.91
N PRO A 35 34.65 -20.78 26.31
CA PRO A 35 35.94 -21.11 25.67
C PRO A 35 36.32 -22.58 25.81
N VAL A 36 35.92 -23.23 26.90
CA VAL A 36 36.20 -24.66 27.13
C VAL A 36 35.36 -25.56 26.24
N ALA A 37 34.06 -25.21 26.06
CA ALA A 37 33.14 -26.00 25.25
C ALA A 37 33.40 -25.85 23.73
N PHE A 38 33.70 -24.64 23.29
CA PHE A 38 33.81 -24.30 21.86
C PHE A 38 35.28 -24.06 21.40
N LYS A 39 36.23 -24.11 22.25
CA LYS A 39 37.66 -23.89 21.97
C LYS A 39 38.04 -22.55 21.36
N PHE A 40 37.14 -21.56 21.43
CA PHE A 40 37.42 -20.18 20.98
C PHE A 40 36.61 -19.20 21.80
N ASP A 41 37.15 -18.01 21.93
CA ASP A 41 36.73 -16.93 22.82
C ASP A 41 36.06 -15.81 22.04
N GLN A 42 35.65 -16.09 20.80
CA GLN A 42 35.12 -15.06 19.91
C GLN A 42 33.59 -15.00 19.95
N PRO A 43 32.98 -13.81 20.10
CA PRO A 43 31.54 -13.65 20.08
C PRO A 43 30.97 -14.00 18.70
N GLN A 44 29.88 -14.76 18.66
CA GLN A 44 29.22 -15.13 17.40
C GLN A 44 28.54 -13.96 16.72
N ASN A 45 28.09 -12.98 17.49
CA ASN A 45 27.44 -11.77 17.01
C ASN A 45 28.10 -10.54 17.63
N VAL A 46 28.49 -9.62 16.77
CA VAL A 46 29.06 -8.33 17.18
C VAL A 46 28.16 -7.21 16.65
N THR A 47 27.67 -6.36 17.54
CA THR A 47 26.88 -5.18 17.17
C THR A 47 27.76 -3.95 17.18
N VAL A 48 27.89 -3.30 16.04
CA VAL A 48 28.65 -2.05 15.88
C VAL A 48 27.67 -0.90 15.66
N ARG A 49 27.84 0.17 16.43
CA ARG A 49 27.04 1.38 16.30
C ARG A 49 27.82 2.41 15.49
N ALA A 50 27.21 2.91 14.41
CA ALA A 50 27.74 4.04 13.66
C ALA A 50 27.19 5.37 14.19
N ASP A 51 27.94 6.45 14.08
CA ASP A 51 27.54 7.80 14.49
C ASP A 51 26.47 8.41 13.55
N SER A 52 26.48 7.99 12.29
CA SER A 52 25.53 8.45 11.26
C SER A 52 25.03 7.30 10.42
N THR A 53 23.79 7.40 9.97
CA THR A 53 23.17 6.44 9.04
C THR A 53 23.92 6.32 7.71
N ASP A 54 24.54 7.41 7.24
CA ASP A 54 25.27 7.45 5.98
C ASP A 54 26.57 6.62 6.04
N ASN A 55 27.14 6.48 7.24
CA ASN A 55 28.39 5.76 7.49
C ASN A 55 28.18 4.30 7.92
N MET A 56 26.94 3.84 8.09
CA MET A 56 26.66 2.47 8.60
C MET A 56 27.29 1.39 7.72
N SER A 57 27.19 1.51 6.41
CA SER A 57 27.73 0.53 5.48
C SER A 57 29.27 0.49 5.50
N SER A 58 29.93 1.65 5.58
CA SER A 58 31.39 1.75 5.64
C SER A 58 31.95 1.25 6.97
N VAL A 59 31.30 1.59 8.07
CA VAL A 59 31.66 1.12 9.43
C VAL A 59 31.45 -0.39 9.54
N GLY A 60 30.35 -0.90 9.00
CA GLY A 60 30.08 -2.35 8.95
C GLY A 60 31.17 -3.13 8.21
N LYS A 61 31.59 -2.67 7.03
CA LYS A 61 32.68 -3.30 6.27
C LYS A 61 34.03 -3.21 6.98
N ALA A 62 34.33 -2.07 7.57
CA ALA A 62 35.56 -1.92 8.35
C ALA A 62 35.60 -2.84 9.56
N ALA A 63 34.49 -3.01 10.25
CA ALA A 63 34.37 -3.96 11.35
C ALA A 63 34.50 -5.41 10.88
N GLU A 64 33.90 -5.77 9.75
CA GLU A 64 34.06 -7.08 9.11
C GLU A 64 35.51 -7.39 8.79
N ASP A 65 36.22 -6.45 8.18
CA ASP A 65 37.64 -6.60 7.81
C ASP A 65 38.52 -6.75 9.05
N ILE A 66 38.31 -5.95 10.09
CA ILE A 66 39.06 -6.01 11.33
C ILE A 66 38.86 -7.38 12.02
N LEU A 67 37.60 -7.80 12.15
CA LEU A 67 37.27 -9.07 12.81
C LEU A 67 37.81 -10.28 12.02
N ASN A 68 37.71 -10.27 10.71
CA ASN A 68 38.21 -11.34 9.86
C ASN A 68 39.75 -11.37 9.79
N THR A 69 40.41 -10.23 9.90
CA THR A 69 41.90 -10.17 9.97
C THR A 69 42.41 -10.79 11.26
N GLY A 70 41.69 -10.63 12.37
CA GLY A 70 41.99 -11.28 13.64
C GLY A 70 41.93 -12.81 13.54
N ILE A 71 40.95 -13.35 12.86
CA ILE A 71 40.73 -14.79 12.68
C ILE A 71 41.80 -15.42 11.76
N GLN A 72 42.25 -14.73 10.74
CA GLN A 72 43.25 -15.25 9.78
C GLN A 72 44.64 -15.41 10.40
N ASN A 73 44.94 -14.71 11.48
CA ASN A 73 46.21 -14.76 12.17
C ASN A 73 46.34 -15.97 13.11
N GLU A 74 45.27 -16.66 13.45
CA GLU A 74 45.33 -17.90 14.19
C GLU A 74 45.56 -19.09 13.24
N LYS A 75 46.58 -19.88 13.50
CA LYS A 75 47.01 -21.08 12.74
C LYS A 75 45.97 -22.21 12.63
N ASN A 76 44.77 -22.01 13.15
CA ASN A 76 43.66 -22.92 13.00
C ASN A 76 42.74 -22.38 11.93
N LYS A 77 42.64 -23.05 10.78
CA LYS A 77 41.67 -22.85 9.70
C LYS A 77 40.22 -23.00 10.23
N SER A 78 39.76 -22.04 10.96
CA SER A 78 38.33 -21.96 11.24
C SER A 78 37.63 -21.44 9.98
N ASN A 79 36.69 -22.22 9.45
CA ASN A 79 35.88 -21.85 8.29
C ASN A 79 34.86 -20.74 8.62
N PHE A 80 35.04 -20.04 9.73
CA PHE A 80 34.14 -18.97 10.18
C PHE A 80 34.62 -17.64 9.65
N LYS A 81 33.67 -16.86 9.11
CA LYS A 81 33.91 -15.47 8.70
C LYS A 81 32.77 -14.60 9.26
N TYR A 82 33.15 -13.48 9.81
CA TYR A 82 32.18 -12.43 10.12
C TYR A 82 31.73 -11.83 8.83
N LYS A 83 30.43 -11.54 8.74
CA LYS A 83 29.79 -10.83 7.64
C LYS A 83 29.01 -9.68 8.20
N ALA A 84 29.31 -8.48 7.74
CA ALA A 84 28.52 -7.31 8.10
C ALA A 84 27.13 -7.40 7.46
N GLU A 85 26.10 -7.29 8.26
CA GLU A 85 24.73 -7.18 7.80
C GLU A 85 24.27 -5.74 7.96
N ASP A 86 24.11 -5.05 6.84
CA ASP A 86 23.69 -3.65 6.82
C ASP A 86 22.15 -3.56 6.93
N ILE A 87 21.68 -3.16 8.11
CA ILE A 87 20.25 -2.97 8.38
C ILE A 87 19.66 -1.91 7.43
N MET A 88 20.46 -0.89 7.05
CA MET A 88 20.01 0.14 6.12
C MET A 88 19.79 -0.40 4.71
N GLU A 89 20.59 -1.34 4.26
CA GLU A 89 20.38 -2.03 2.98
C GLU A 89 19.06 -2.83 2.99
N LYS A 90 18.78 -3.52 4.09
CA LYS A 90 17.49 -4.21 4.27
C LYS A 90 16.31 -3.23 4.23
N VAL A 91 16.41 -2.12 4.95
CA VAL A 91 15.38 -1.07 4.94
C VAL A 91 15.17 -0.51 3.52
N LYS A 92 16.25 -0.19 2.80
CA LYS A 92 16.17 0.27 1.41
C LYS A 92 15.53 -0.78 0.48
N ASN A 93 15.83 -2.05 0.67
CA ASN A 93 15.24 -3.13 -0.13
C ASN A 93 13.73 -3.27 0.17
N LEU A 94 13.32 -3.16 1.44
CA LEU A 94 11.91 -3.15 1.82
C LEU A 94 11.18 -1.92 1.28
N GLN A 95 11.81 -0.76 1.31
CA GLN A 95 11.25 0.45 0.69
C GLN A 95 11.06 0.29 -0.82
N LYS A 96 12.06 -0.23 -1.55
CA LYS A 96 11.94 -0.51 -2.99
C LYS A 96 10.83 -1.51 -3.30
N LEU A 97 10.67 -2.56 -2.49
CA LEU A 97 9.56 -3.50 -2.63
C LEU A 97 8.21 -2.81 -2.41
N SER A 98 8.11 -1.97 -1.39
CA SER A 98 6.90 -1.19 -1.10
C SER A 98 6.57 -0.22 -2.25
N GLU A 99 7.56 0.51 -2.78
CA GLU A 99 7.40 1.40 -3.92
C GLU A 99 6.95 0.63 -5.18
N SER A 100 7.58 -0.51 -5.47
CA SER A 100 7.18 -1.38 -6.60
C SER A 100 5.74 -1.87 -6.45
N THR A 101 5.35 -2.31 -5.27
CA THR A 101 3.98 -2.75 -4.98
C THR A 101 2.98 -1.60 -5.14
N ASN A 102 3.29 -0.42 -4.60
CA ASN A 102 2.47 0.77 -4.76
C ASN A 102 2.29 1.14 -6.23
N GLN A 103 3.34 1.05 -7.02
CA GLN A 103 3.26 1.33 -8.46
C GLN A 103 2.35 0.34 -9.19
N GLN A 104 2.41 -0.95 -8.86
CA GLN A 104 1.50 -1.95 -9.41
C GLN A 104 0.04 -1.66 -9.04
N LEU A 105 -0.23 -1.29 -7.78
CA LEU A 105 -1.56 -0.92 -7.32
C LEU A 105 -2.10 0.31 -8.07
N ILE A 106 -1.25 1.32 -8.33
CA ILE A 106 -1.62 2.51 -9.12
C ILE A 106 -2.01 2.11 -10.55
N TRP A 107 -1.26 1.21 -11.19
CA TRP A 107 -1.61 0.72 -12.53
C TRP A 107 -2.96 0.00 -12.55
N ILE A 108 -3.21 -0.90 -11.60
CA ILE A 108 -4.49 -1.62 -11.48
C ILE A 108 -5.64 -0.64 -11.23
N ALA A 109 -5.45 0.31 -10.31
CA ALA A 109 -6.44 1.34 -10.02
C ALA A 109 -6.73 2.23 -11.24
N SER A 110 -5.70 2.59 -12.01
CA SER A 110 -5.84 3.42 -13.23
C SER A 110 -6.66 2.70 -14.30
N ILE A 111 -6.40 1.42 -14.53
CA ILE A 111 -7.18 0.61 -15.47
C ILE A 111 -8.63 0.49 -15.03
N SER A 112 -8.86 0.20 -13.75
CA SER A 112 -10.21 0.11 -13.16
C SER A 112 -10.98 1.43 -13.31
N LEU A 113 -10.29 2.55 -13.11
CA LEU A 113 -10.84 3.88 -13.25
C LEU A 113 -11.21 4.20 -14.71
N LEU A 114 -10.38 3.82 -15.68
CA LEU A 114 -10.69 3.96 -17.10
C LEU A 114 -11.95 3.17 -17.47
N VAL A 115 -12.04 1.91 -17.04
CA VAL A 115 -13.23 1.07 -17.29
C VAL A 115 -14.48 1.69 -16.65
N GLY A 116 -14.38 2.13 -15.40
CA GLY A 116 -15.48 2.82 -14.69
C GLY A 116 -15.87 4.13 -15.39
N GLY A 117 -14.91 4.92 -15.84
CA GLY A 117 -15.15 6.17 -16.57
C GLY A 117 -15.86 5.94 -17.91
N ILE A 118 -15.47 4.91 -18.67
CA ILE A 118 -16.18 4.51 -19.89
C ILE A 118 -17.60 4.07 -19.56
N GLY A 119 -17.82 3.38 -18.42
CA GLY A 119 -19.15 3.03 -17.96
C GLY A 119 -20.02 4.26 -17.71
N VAL A 120 -19.51 5.28 -17.03
CA VAL A 120 -20.19 6.56 -16.81
C VAL A 120 -20.49 7.25 -18.14
N MET A 121 -19.53 7.30 -19.04
CA MET A 121 -19.72 7.89 -20.37
C MET A 121 -20.85 7.19 -21.15
N ASN A 122 -20.92 5.86 -21.10
CA ASN A 122 -21.96 5.09 -21.79
C ASN A 122 -23.35 5.36 -21.17
N ILE A 123 -23.47 5.37 -19.85
CA ILE A 123 -24.71 5.70 -19.16
C ILE A 123 -25.19 7.11 -19.54
N MET A 124 -24.27 8.08 -19.56
CA MET A 124 -24.57 9.46 -19.93
C MET A 124 -24.98 9.58 -21.41
N LEU A 125 -24.35 8.82 -22.33
CA LEU A 125 -24.75 8.81 -23.73
C LEU A 125 -26.18 8.27 -23.91
N VAL A 126 -26.55 7.20 -23.21
CA VAL A 126 -27.91 6.66 -23.19
C VAL A 126 -28.88 7.69 -22.62
N SER A 127 -28.53 8.28 -21.46
CA SER A 127 -29.36 9.33 -20.82
C SER A 127 -29.62 10.53 -21.75
N VAL A 128 -28.60 10.96 -22.52
CA VAL A 128 -28.76 12.03 -23.51
C VAL A 128 -29.72 11.64 -24.63
N THR A 129 -29.65 10.40 -25.14
CA THR A 129 -30.56 9.91 -26.19
C THR A 129 -32.00 9.78 -25.69
N GLU A 130 -32.20 9.28 -24.45
CA GLU A 130 -33.50 9.14 -23.84
C GLU A 130 -34.17 10.52 -23.56
N ARG A 131 -33.35 11.53 -23.22
CA ARG A 131 -33.85 12.91 -22.94
C ARG A 131 -33.80 13.86 -24.14
N THR A 132 -33.64 13.31 -25.34
CA THR A 132 -33.60 14.12 -26.58
C THR A 132 -34.84 14.96 -26.74
N SER A 133 -36.04 14.42 -26.42
CA SER A 133 -37.31 15.11 -26.43
C SER A 133 -37.45 16.27 -25.42
N GLU A 134 -36.65 16.25 -24.35
CA GLU A 134 -36.58 17.38 -23.41
C GLU A 134 -35.57 18.45 -23.85
N ILE A 135 -34.46 18.04 -24.49
CA ILE A 135 -33.39 18.93 -24.94
C ILE A 135 -33.88 19.76 -26.15
N GLY A 136 -34.61 19.12 -27.07
CA GLY A 136 -35.11 19.75 -28.29
C GLY A 136 -35.93 21.05 -28.01
N PRO A 137 -36.99 20.99 -27.24
CA PRO A 137 -37.80 22.18 -26.88
C PRO A 137 -36.98 23.26 -26.15
N LYS A 138 -36.09 22.87 -25.20
CA LYS A 138 -35.23 23.83 -24.51
C LYS A 138 -34.36 24.62 -25.48
N LYS A 139 -33.84 23.96 -26.52
CA LYS A 139 -33.02 24.60 -27.57
C LYS A 139 -33.88 25.44 -28.51
N ALA A 140 -35.08 24.97 -28.84
CA ALA A 140 -35.99 25.68 -29.73
C ALA A 140 -36.44 27.04 -29.13
N ILE A 141 -36.59 27.13 -27.80
CA ILE A 141 -36.89 28.39 -27.08
C ILE A 141 -35.63 29.23 -26.75
N GLY A 142 -34.44 28.84 -27.26
CA GLY A 142 -33.21 29.64 -27.22
C GLY A 142 -32.24 29.33 -26.07
N ALA A 143 -32.32 28.14 -25.45
CA ALA A 143 -31.35 27.76 -24.44
C ALA A 143 -29.90 27.73 -25.02
N ARG A 144 -28.97 28.40 -24.30
CA ARG A 144 -27.56 28.42 -24.69
C ARG A 144 -26.92 27.05 -24.55
N LYS A 145 -26.06 26.71 -25.50
CA LYS A 145 -25.29 25.41 -25.48
C LYS A 145 -24.57 25.21 -24.17
N SER A 146 -23.98 26.26 -23.57
CA SER A 146 -23.27 26.19 -22.29
C SER A 146 -24.17 25.79 -21.12
N VAL A 147 -25.44 26.15 -21.14
CA VAL A 147 -26.40 25.79 -20.09
C VAL A 147 -26.70 24.28 -20.15
N ILE A 148 -26.94 23.76 -21.34
CA ILE A 148 -27.19 22.33 -21.54
C ILE A 148 -25.93 21.51 -21.18
N LEU A 149 -24.77 21.95 -21.66
CA LEU A 149 -23.48 21.32 -21.33
C LEU A 149 -23.26 21.31 -19.83
N GLY A 150 -23.46 22.44 -19.14
CA GLY A 150 -23.30 22.55 -17.69
C GLY A 150 -24.27 21.64 -16.93
N GLN A 151 -25.52 21.52 -17.38
CA GLN A 151 -26.50 20.63 -16.76
C GLN A 151 -26.07 19.18 -16.76
N PHE A 152 -25.66 18.64 -17.91
CA PHE A 152 -25.21 17.25 -18.02
C PHE A 152 -23.84 17.02 -17.32
N LEU A 153 -22.96 18.02 -17.33
CA LEU A 153 -21.67 17.93 -16.67
C LEU A 153 -21.81 17.90 -15.13
N THR A 154 -22.72 18.70 -14.60
CA THR A 154 -23.02 18.67 -13.15
C THR A 154 -23.68 17.34 -12.75
N GLU A 155 -24.55 16.78 -13.60
CA GLU A 155 -25.17 15.48 -13.37
C GLU A 155 -24.10 14.38 -13.30
N ALA A 156 -23.13 14.37 -14.24
CA ALA A 156 -21.99 13.44 -14.23
C ALA A 156 -21.13 13.64 -12.97
N ALA A 157 -20.82 14.87 -12.60
CA ALA A 157 -20.01 15.18 -11.43
C ALA A 157 -20.68 14.74 -10.12
N VAL A 158 -21.98 14.96 -9.98
CA VAL A 158 -22.76 14.50 -8.81
C VAL A 158 -22.80 12.99 -8.74
N LEU A 159 -23.10 12.31 -9.85
CA LEU A 159 -23.18 10.85 -9.91
C LEU A 159 -21.84 10.20 -9.50
N THR A 160 -20.74 10.70 -10.05
CA THR A 160 -19.42 10.15 -9.73
C THR A 160 -18.94 10.52 -8.33
N SER A 161 -19.32 11.70 -7.81
CA SER A 161 -19.03 12.07 -6.42
C SER A 161 -19.77 11.17 -5.43
N LEU A 162 -21.03 10.85 -5.68
CA LEU A 162 -21.79 9.89 -4.88
C LEU A 162 -21.17 8.48 -4.94
N GLY A 163 -20.79 8.04 -6.14
CA GLY A 163 -20.05 6.78 -6.32
C GLY A 163 -18.73 6.77 -5.56
N GLY A 164 -17.98 7.87 -5.61
CA GLY A 164 -16.73 8.05 -4.88
C GLY A 164 -16.93 8.01 -3.36
N LEU A 165 -17.99 8.65 -2.84
CA LEU A 165 -18.34 8.63 -1.42
C LEU A 165 -18.66 7.19 -0.96
N ILE A 166 -19.49 6.49 -1.71
CA ILE A 166 -19.84 5.09 -1.43
C ILE A 166 -18.57 4.21 -1.51
N GLY A 167 -17.72 4.42 -2.51
CA GLY A 167 -16.47 3.70 -2.66
C GLY A 167 -15.53 3.89 -1.47
N VAL A 168 -15.39 5.11 -0.95
CA VAL A 168 -14.62 5.42 0.25
C VAL A 168 -15.21 4.73 1.48
N LEU A 169 -16.52 4.79 1.67
CA LEU A 169 -17.17 4.12 2.80
C LEU A 169 -16.96 2.60 2.77
N VAL A 170 -17.19 1.97 1.62
CA VAL A 170 -16.96 0.53 1.44
C VAL A 170 -15.47 0.20 1.65
N GLY A 171 -14.57 1.02 1.12
CA GLY A 171 -13.13 0.85 1.30
C GLY A 171 -12.69 0.88 2.77
N ILE A 172 -13.23 1.83 3.55
CA ILE A 172 -12.96 1.92 4.99
C ILE A 172 -13.49 0.68 5.73
N ILE A 173 -14.72 0.27 5.46
CA ILE A 173 -15.31 -0.92 6.08
C ILE A 173 -14.48 -2.17 5.78
N LEU A 174 -14.10 -2.38 4.52
CA LEU A 174 -13.28 -3.52 4.14
C LEU A 174 -11.89 -3.46 4.79
N ALA A 175 -11.27 -2.28 4.86
CA ALA A 175 -9.99 -2.08 5.53
C ALA A 175 -10.05 -2.46 7.02
N GLU A 176 -11.12 -2.07 7.72
CA GLU A 176 -11.33 -2.46 9.12
C GLU A 176 -11.56 -3.95 9.31
N ILE A 177 -12.34 -4.58 8.42
CA ILE A 177 -12.56 -6.03 8.46
C ILE A 177 -11.24 -6.79 8.27
N ILE A 178 -10.45 -6.39 7.27
CA ILE A 178 -9.13 -7.00 7.00
C ILE A 178 -8.19 -6.77 8.18
N SER A 179 -8.18 -5.59 8.79
CA SER A 179 -7.35 -5.29 9.96
C SER A 179 -7.68 -6.18 11.17
N LYS A 180 -8.95 -6.53 11.36
CA LYS A 180 -9.38 -7.43 12.43
C LYS A 180 -9.06 -8.90 12.15
N LEU A 181 -9.04 -9.29 10.88
CA LEU A 181 -8.71 -10.67 10.47
C LEU A 181 -7.20 -10.89 10.36
N SER A 182 -6.47 -9.88 9.94
CA SER A 182 -5.01 -9.88 9.84
C SER A 182 -4.47 -9.01 10.98
N THR A 183 -3.55 -9.49 11.77
CA THR A 183 -2.92 -8.72 12.87
C THR A 183 -2.18 -7.44 12.43
N THR A 184 -2.39 -6.99 11.20
CA THR A 184 -1.76 -5.79 10.62
C THR A 184 -2.62 -4.55 10.88
N PRO A 185 -2.11 -3.52 11.59
CA PRO A 185 -2.85 -2.28 11.81
C PRO A 185 -3.04 -1.51 10.49
N VAL A 186 -4.28 -1.10 10.23
CA VAL A 186 -4.60 -0.24 9.07
C VAL A 186 -4.72 1.20 9.52
N ALA A 187 -3.96 2.10 8.89
CA ALA A 187 -4.06 3.53 9.11
C ALA A 187 -4.98 4.16 8.05
N ILE A 188 -6.11 4.69 8.49
CA ILE A 188 -7.07 5.39 7.63
C ILE A 188 -6.69 6.87 7.59
N SER A 189 -6.39 7.38 6.40
CA SER A 189 -6.04 8.78 6.19
C SER A 189 -7.26 9.57 5.71
N ALA A 190 -7.80 10.45 6.55
CA ALA A 190 -8.90 11.33 6.19
C ALA A 190 -8.60 12.22 4.97
N PRO A 191 -7.40 12.82 4.81
CA PRO A 191 -7.06 13.55 3.60
C PRO A 191 -7.11 12.71 2.33
N ALA A 192 -6.69 11.44 2.39
CA ALA A 192 -6.75 10.53 1.25
C ALA A 192 -8.20 10.19 0.88
N ALA A 193 -9.09 10.02 1.85
CA ALA A 193 -10.50 9.78 1.62
C ALA A 193 -11.18 10.97 0.91
N VAL A 194 -10.95 12.20 1.39
CA VAL A 194 -11.46 13.42 0.74
C VAL A 194 -10.87 13.58 -0.66
N GLY A 195 -9.55 13.35 -0.80
CA GLY A 195 -8.87 13.38 -2.09
C GLY A 195 -9.46 12.40 -3.09
N GLY A 196 -9.84 11.20 -2.65
CA GLY A 196 -10.48 10.18 -3.47
C GLY A 196 -11.84 10.63 -4.02
N VAL A 197 -12.68 11.25 -3.19
CA VAL A 197 -13.99 11.79 -3.63
C VAL A 197 -13.81 12.94 -4.62
N VAL A 198 -12.89 13.86 -4.35
CA VAL A 198 -12.60 14.99 -5.27
C VAL A 198 -12.08 14.46 -6.60
N PHE A 199 -11.19 13.47 -6.55
CA PHE A 199 -10.65 12.84 -7.75
C PHE A 199 -11.73 12.11 -8.55
N SER A 200 -12.66 11.41 -7.91
CA SER A 200 -13.82 10.78 -8.54
C SER A 200 -14.69 11.81 -9.27
N MET A 201 -14.93 12.98 -8.66
CA MET A 201 -15.65 14.07 -9.30
C MET A 201 -14.95 14.59 -10.56
N ILE A 202 -13.62 14.77 -10.51
CA ILE A 202 -12.81 15.20 -11.66
C ILE A 202 -12.94 14.20 -12.81
N ILE A 203 -12.86 12.92 -12.51
CA ILE A 203 -13.03 11.85 -13.49
C ILE A 203 -14.42 11.88 -14.11
N GLY A 204 -15.46 12.10 -13.31
CA GLY A 204 -16.82 12.26 -13.82
C GLY A 204 -16.96 13.43 -14.79
N ILE A 205 -16.30 14.54 -14.53
CA ILE A 205 -16.27 15.68 -15.43
C ILE A 205 -15.57 15.32 -16.75
N ILE A 206 -14.42 14.65 -16.68
CA ILE A 206 -13.63 14.26 -17.87
C ILE A 206 -14.45 13.33 -18.77
N PHE A 207 -14.99 12.22 -18.23
CA PHE A 207 -15.75 11.25 -18.99
C PHE A 207 -17.18 11.72 -19.35
N GLY A 208 -17.75 12.67 -18.56
CA GLY A 208 -19.00 13.32 -18.85
C GLY A 208 -18.93 14.41 -19.92
N LEU A 209 -17.73 14.89 -20.25
CA LEU A 209 -17.55 16.00 -21.18
C LEU A 209 -18.03 15.66 -22.61
N LEU A 210 -17.69 14.48 -23.09
CA LEU A 210 -18.07 14.02 -24.45
C LEU A 210 -19.59 13.86 -24.62
N PRO A 211 -20.33 13.15 -23.75
CA PRO A 211 -21.78 13.07 -23.83
C PRO A 211 -22.47 14.44 -23.64
N SER A 212 -21.97 15.26 -22.71
CA SER A 212 -22.49 16.60 -22.47
C SER A 212 -22.32 17.51 -23.69
N TYR A 213 -21.18 17.39 -24.39
CA TYR A 213 -20.94 18.14 -25.63
C TYR A 213 -21.87 17.66 -26.77
N LYS A 214 -22.12 16.35 -26.88
CA LYS A 214 -23.11 15.82 -27.82
C LYS A 214 -24.51 16.38 -27.55
N ALA A 215 -24.98 16.35 -26.28
CA ALA A 215 -26.26 16.92 -25.86
C ALA A 215 -26.37 18.43 -26.22
N ALA A 216 -25.31 19.18 -25.95
CA ALA A 216 -25.25 20.61 -26.25
C ALA A 216 -25.26 20.93 -27.75
N ASN A 217 -24.84 20.02 -28.62
CA ASN A 217 -24.82 20.23 -30.09
C ASN A 217 -25.94 19.49 -30.84
N LEU A 218 -26.88 18.84 -30.17
CA LEU A 218 -28.04 18.22 -30.79
C LEU A 218 -28.85 19.26 -31.62
N ASP A 219 -29.29 18.90 -32.80
CA ASP A 219 -30.10 19.75 -33.63
C ASP A 219 -31.56 19.75 -33.11
N PRO A 220 -32.19 20.92 -32.82
CA PRO A 220 -33.56 20.99 -32.33
C PRO A 220 -34.57 20.33 -33.26
N ILE A 221 -34.32 20.40 -34.59
CA ILE A 221 -35.24 19.85 -35.61
C ILE A 221 -35.20 18.31 -35.58
N GLU A 222 -34.00 17.74 -35.48
CA GLU A 222 -33.79 16.29 -35.35
C GLU A 222 -34.34 15.73 -34.02
N ALA A 223 -34.15 16.51 -32.95
CA ALA A 223 -34.64 16.15 -31.62
C ALA A 223 -36.17 16.09 -31.51
N LEU A 224 -36.88 16.96 -32.25
CA LEU A 224 -38.34 16.99 -32.28
C LEU A 224 -38.95 15.97 -33.27
N ARG A 225 -38.13 15.41 -34.21
CA ARG A 225 -38.56 14.43 -35.20
C ARG A 225 -38.45 12.99 -34.71
N HIS A 226 -37.77 12.77 -33.61
CA HIS A 226 -37.48 11.44 -33.02
C HIS A 226 -38.60 10.94 -32.09
N GLU A 227 -39.86 11.41 -32.24
CA GLU A 227 -41.03 10.78 -31.66
C GLU A 227 -41.57 9.67 -32.50
#